data_fb2a598e5d86db11e40a7f9b120f4339
#
_entry.id   fb2a598e5d86db11e40a7f9b120f4339
#
_cell.length_a   1.000
_cell.length_b   1.000
_cell.length_c   1.000
_cell.angle_alpha   90.00
_cell.angle_beta   90.00
_cell.angle_gamma   90.00
#
_symmetry.space_group_name_H-M   'P 1'
#
loop_
_entity.id
_entity.type
_entity.pdbx_description
1 polymer ?
#
loop_
_entity_poly.entity_id
_entity_poly.type
_entity_poly.pdbx_seq_one_letter_code
_entity_poly.pdbx_strand_id
1 'polypeptide(L)'
;MKKIVMLTCPRAETVCTGAGCFSALNGRTHRFREYRDEELQVSAFMKCSGCGHFPRQDKGLDEKIERILEIHPDAVHLGICCCSDGESRTLCKEVEMIAAIFKRAGIPVVRGTHSVF
;
A
#
# COMPACT_ATOMS: atom_id res chain seq x y z
N MET A 1 6.35 -16.14 -9.29
CA MET A 1 6.33 -15.43 -8.00
C MET A 1 5.63 -14.08 -8.15
N LYS A 2 4.61 -13.84 -7.36
CA LYS A 2 3.91 -12.54 -7.41
C LYS A 2 4.66 -11.48 -6.62
N LYS A 3 4.74 -10.29 -7.20
CA LYS A 3 5.37 -9.13 -6.58
C LYS A 3 4.31 -8.30 -5.87
N ILE A 4 4.46 -8.14 -4.57
CA ILE A 4 3.53 -7.37 -3.74
C ILE A 4 4.22 -6.11 -3.23
N VAL A 5 3.52 -5.01 -3.33
CA VAL A 5 3.92 -3.74 -2.74
C VAL A 5 2.91 -3.39 -1.65
N MET A 6 3.40 -2.91 -0.53
CA MET A 6 2.54 -2.40 0.54
C MET A 6 2.70 -0.89 0.61
N LEU A 7 1.58 -0.19 0.72
CA LEU A 7 1.54 1.26 0.92
C LEU A 7 0.92 1.56 2.27
N THR A 8 1.66 2.24 3.12
CA THR A 8 1.25 2.58 4.48
C THR A 8 1.40 4.06 4.75
N CYS A 9 0.88 4.50 5.88
CA CYS A 9 0.91 5.91 6.29
C CYS A 9 2.10 6.19 7.20
N PRO A 10 2.90 7.24 6.94
CA PRO A 10 4.02 7.59 7.79
C PRO A 10 3.60 8.03 9.20
N ARG A 11 2.35 8.46 9.37
CA ARG A 11 1.85 8.85 10.70
C ARG A 11 1.76 7.68 11.67
N ALA A 12 1.73 6.46 11.15
CA ALA A 12 1.73 5.26 11.98
C ALA A 12 3.14 4.90 12.50
N GLU A 13 4.19 5.53 12.00
CA GLU A 13 5.58 5.19 12.35
C GLU A 13 5.88 5.27 13.83
N THR A 14 5.18 6.10 14.58
CA THR A 14 5.42 6.23 16.02
C THR A 14 5.19 4.95 16.79
N VAL A 15 4.36 4.04 16.27
CA VAL A 15 4.02 2.79 16.92
C VAL A 15 4.08 1.58 15.99
N CYS A 16 4.02 1.79 14.69
CA CYS A 16 3.94 0.69 13.73
C CYS A 16 5.31 0.17 13.34
N THR A 17 5.50 -1.13 13.50
CA THR A 17 6.74 -1.81 13.08
C THR A 17 6.58 -2.50 11.73
N GLY A 18 5.37 -2.53 11.18
CA GLY A 18 5.06 -3.31 10.00
C GLY A 18 4.79 -4.79 10.31
N ALA A 19 4.94 -5.19 11.57
CA ALA A 19 4.79 -6.60 11.95
C ALA A 19 3.42 -7.16 11.60
N GLY A 20 2.35 -6.40 11.78
CA GLY A 20 1.01 -6.85 11.44
C GLY A 20 0.87 -7.15 9.96
N CYS A 21 1.33 -6.25 9.10
CA CYS A 21 1.28 -6.41 7.66
C CYS A 21 2.10 -7.62 7.21
N PHE A 22 3.32 -7.75 7.70
CA PHE A 22 4.20 -8.86 7.31
C PHE A 22 3.75 -10.19 7.88
N SER A 23 3.20 -10.22 9.09
CA SER A 23 2.62 -11.44 9.64
C SER A 23 1.45 -11.93 8.80
N ALA A 24 0.58 -11.03 8.38
CA ALA A 24 -0.55 -11.37 7.53
C ALA A 24 -0.08 -11.91 6.17
N LEU A 25 0.94 -11.28 5.59
CA LEU A 25 1.49 -11.74 4.32
C LEU A 25 2.15 -13.10 4.46
N ASN A 26 3.03 -13.25 5.44
CA ASN A 26 3.77 -14.50 5.65
C ASN A 26 2.85 -15.66 6.00
N GLY A 27 1.81 -15.41 6.80
CA GLY A 27 0.84 -16.42 7.18
C GLY A 27 -0.28 -16.63 6.16
N ARG A 28 -0.34 -15.82 5.11
CA ARG A 28 -1.44 -15.84 4.13
C ARG A 28 -2.80 -15.70 4.81
N THR A 29 -2.89 -14.72 5.71
CA THR A 29 -4.11 -14.42 6.46
C THR A 29 -4.66 -13.06 6.06
N HIS A 30 -5.83 -12.72 6.57
CA HIS A 30 -6.50 -11.45 6.33
C HIS A 30 -6.59 -11.18 4.82
N ARG A 31 -6.10 -10.06 4.34
CA ARG A 31 -6.22 -9.73 2.91
C ARG A 31 -5.27 -10.55 2.03
N PHE A 32 -4.27 -11.19 2.61
CA PHE A 32 -3.33 -12.06 1.86
C PHE A 32 -3.80 -13.50 1.73
N ARG A 33 -4.99 -13.82 2.25
CA ARG A 33 -5.59 -15.15 2.13
C ARG A 33 -5.79 -15.57 0.67
N GLU A 34 -6.02 -14.63 -0.22
CA GLU A 34 -6.19 -14.90 -1.65
C GLU A 34 -4.92 -15.44 -2.31
N TYR A 35 -3.76 -15.30 -1.68
CA TYR A 35 -2.49 -15.81 -2.19
C TYR A 35 -2.03 -17.08 -1.49
N ARG A 36 -2.97 -17.83 -0.91
CA ARG A 36 -2.69 -18.95 -0.02
C ARG A 36 -1.68 -19.94 -0.58
N ASP A 37 -1.79 -20.28 -1.86
CA ASP A 37 -0.97 -21.29 -2.51
C ASP A 37 0.07 -20.69 -3.44
N GLU A 38 0.34 -19.41 -3.32
CA GLU A 38 1.24 -18.70 -4.23
C GLU A 38 2.51 -18.25 -3.53
N GLU A 39 3.61 -18.28 -4.27
CA GLU A 39 4.84 -17.67 -3.81
C GLU A 39 4.74 -16.15 -3.97
N LEU A 40 5.11 -15.43 -2.93
CA LEU A 40 5.06 -13.97 -2.92
C LEU A 40 6.44 -13.39 -2.66
N GLN A 41 6.68 -12.25 -3.28
CA GLN A 41 7.85 -11.43 -3.03
C GLN A 41 7.37 -10.05 -2.63
N VAL A 42 7.82 -9.56 -1.47
CA VAL A 42 7.59 -8.17 -1.11
C VAL A 42 8.62 -7.34 -1.85
N SER A 43 8.18 -6.61 -2.86
CA SER A 43 9.08 -5.84 -3.72
C SER A 43 9.31 -4.43 -3.21
N ALA A 44 8.36 -3.89 -2.44
CA ALA A 44 8.52 -2.60 -1.79
C ALA A 44 7.56 -2.46 -0.62
N PHE A 45 7.98 -1.69 0.37
CA PHE A 45 7.17 -1.27 1.50
C PHE A 45 7.18 0.26 1.48
N MET A 46 6.22 0.82 0.77
CA MET A 46 6.16 2.24 0.48
C MET A 46 5.33 2.98 1.52
N LYS A 47 5.71 4.21 1.81
CA LYS A 47 4.89 5.15 2.57
C LYS A 47 4.55 6.32 1.68
N CYS A 48 3.36 6.90 1.86
CA CYS A 48 3.06 8.15 1.20
C CYS A 48 3.98 9.24 1.77
N SER A 49 3.96 10.44 1.22
CA SER A 49 4.85 11.51 1.68
C SER A 49 4.23 12.39 2.76
N GLY A 50 3.07 11.99 3.28
CA GLY A 50 2.40 12.69 4.35
C GLY A 50 1.21 13.53 3.87
N CYS A 51 0.43 14.01 4.84
CA CYS A 51 -0.74 14.83 4.55
C CYS A 51 -0.34 16.14 3.87
N GLY A 52 -1.05 16.50 2.83
CA GLY A 52 -0.76 17.70 2.03
C GLY A 52 0.23 17.47 0.89
N HIS A 53 0.81 16.29 0.77
CA HIS A 53 1.75 15.96 -0.30
C HIS A 53 1.04 15.13 -1.38
N PHE A 54 0.77 15.76 -2.50
CA PHE A 54 -0.01 15.15 -3.59
C PHE A 54 0.87 14.81 -4.79
N PRO A 55 0.49 13.76 -5.56
CA PRO A 55 1.17 13.46 -6.81
C PRO A 55 1.15 14.67 -7.75
N ARG A 56 2.24 14.84 -8.50
CA ARG A 56 2.47 15.95 -9.44
C ARG A 56 2.73 17.31 -8.78
N GLN A 57 2.70 17.35 -7.45
CA GLN A 57 2.99 18.56 -6.68
C GLN A 57 4.16 18.36 -5.72
N ASP A 58 4.64 17.13 -5.62
CA ASP A 58 5.72 16.77 -4.71
C ASP A 58 6.70 15.86 -5.45
N LYS A 59 7.91 16.35 -5.67
CA LYS A 59 8.92 15.61 -6.45
C LYS A 59 9.31 14.29 -5.81
N GLY A 60 9.43 14.27 -4.48
CA GLY A 60 9.79 13.05 -3.75
C GLY A 60 8.72 11.99 -3.87
N LEU A 61 7.46 12.38 -3.78
CA LEU A 61 6.35 11.46 -3.95
C LEU A 61 6.28 10.93 -5.38
N ASP A 62 6.46 11.80 -6.37
CA ASP A 62 6.47 11.39 -7.76
C ASP A 62 7.59 10.37 -8.04
N GLU A 63 8.75 10.57 -7.43
CA GLU A 63 9.86 9.61 -7.54
C GLU A 63 9.51 8.27 -6.92
N LYS A 64 8.86 8.27 -5.75
CA LYS A 64 8.38 7.03 -5.13
C LYS A 64 7.43 6.27 -6.05
N ILE A 65 6.47 6.99 -6.63
CA ILE A 65 5.49 6.39 -7.54
C ILE A 65 6.19 5.81 -8.76
N GLU A 66 7.12 6.53 -9.37
CA GLU A 66 7.86 6.04 -10.52
C GLU A 66 8.64 4.76 -10.21
N ARG A 67 9.26 4.69 -9.04
CA ARG A 67 9.98 3.49 -8.62
C ARG A 67 9.07 2.28 -8.50
N ILE A 68 7.84 2.48 -8.01
CA ILE A 68 6.87 1.39 -7.94
C ILE A 68 6.40 0.98 -9.34
N LEU A 69 6.14 1.96 -10.22
CA LEU A 69 5.74 1.66 -11.60
C LEU A 69 6.80 0.84 -12.33
N GLU A 70 8.08 1.13 -12.10
CA GLU A 70 9.19 0.38 -12.70
C GLU A 70 9.26 -1.08 -12.25
N ILE A 71 8.81 -1.37 -11.03
CA ILE A 71 8.75 -2.73 -10.50
C ILE A 71 7.72 -3.58 -11.23
N HIS A 72 6.65 -2.96 -11.73
CA HIS A 72 5.48 -3.65 -12.29
C HIS A 72 4.92 -4.68 -11.31
N PRO A 73 4.50 -4.27 -10.10
CA PRO A 73 3.99 -5.22 -9.12
C PRO A 73 2.69 -5.85 -9.58
N ASP A 74 2.41 -7.03 -9.07
CA ASP A 74 1.14 -7.72 -9.34
C ASP A 74 -0.01 -7.13 -8.53
N ALA A 75 0.28 -6.51 -7.40
CA ALA A 75 -0.70 -5.78 -6.61
C ALA A 75 -0.03 -4.81 -5.64
N VAL A 76 -0.74 -3.72 -5.34
CA VAL A 76 -0.37 -2.80 -4.26
C VAL A 76 -1.45 -2.93 -3.18
N HIS A 77 -1.03 -3.32 -2.00
CA HIS A 77 -1.92 -3.45 -0.83
C HIS A 77 -1.83 -2.20 0.02
N LEU A 78 -2.99 -1.61 0.32
CA LEU A 78 -3.08 -0.44 1.19
C LEU A 78 -3.31 -0.88 2.64
N GLY A 79 -2.50 -0.37 3.56
CA GLY A 79 -2.75 -0.58 4.98
C GLY A 79 -3.94 0.24 5.47
N ILE A 80 -4.61 -0.21 6.52
CA ILE A 80 -5.74 0.53 7.09
C ILE A 80 -5.29 1.92 7.60
N CYS A 81 -4.02 2.07 7.92
CA CYS A 81 -3.45 3.37 8.33
C CYS A 81 -3.56 4.44 7.24
N CYS A 82 -3.83 4.05 5.99
CA CYS A 82 -4.07 4.99 4.89
C CYS A 82 -5.46 5.63 4.93
N CYS A 83 -6.29 5.29 5.91
CA CYS A 83 -7.60 5.91 6.09
C CYS A 83 -7.47 7.19 6.92
N SER A 84 -8.31 8.18 6.61
CA SER A 84 -8.31 9.46 7.29
C SER A 84 -8.77 9.32 8.75
N ASP A 85 -9.63 8.35 9.02
CA ASP A 85 -10.03 7.99 10.36
C ASP A 85 -10.29 6.47 10.42
N GLY A 86 -10.20 5.92 11.64
CA GLY A 86 -10.35 4.48 11.85
C GLY A 86 -11.79 3.98 11.77
N GLU A 87 -12.77 4.86 11.86
CA GLU A 87 -14.17 4.48 11.89
C GLU A 87 -14.81 4.44 10.52
N SER A 88 -14.63 5.50 9.72
CA SER A 88 -15.23 5.59 8.39
C SER A 88 -14.52 4.71 7.37
N ARG A 89 -13.26 4.37 7.61
CA ARG A 89 -12.41 3.61 6.69
C ARG A 89 -12.31 4.28 5.32
N THR A 90 -12.36 5.62 5.30
CA THR A 90 -12.23 6.42 4.09
C THR A 90 -10.76 6.67 3.83
N LEU A 91 -10.30 6.37 2.63
CA LEU A 91 -8.92 6.63 2.24
C LEU A 91 -8.61 8.11 2.26
N CYS A 92 -7.41 8.46 2.69
CA CYS A 92 -6.90 9.82 2.54
C CYS A 92 -6.87 10.20 1.07
N LYS A 93 -7.13 11.47 0.77
CA LYS A 93 -7.14 11.97 -0.62
C LYS A 93 -5.81 11.74 -1.31
N GLU A 94 -4.71 11.91 -0.58
CA GLU A 94 -3.37 11.67 -1.10
C GLU A 94 -3.22 10.23 -1.58
N VAL A 95 -3.68 9.29 -0.76
CA VAL A 95 -3.61 7.86 -1.09
C VAL A 95 -4.53 7.52 -2.25
N GLU A 96 -5.72 8.11 -2.30
CA GLU A 96 -6.65 7.89 -3.43
C GLU A 96 -6.01 8.31 -4.75
N MET A 97 -5.31 9.44 -4.76
CA MET A 97 -4.65 9.93 -5.97
C MET A 97 -3.47 9.05 -6.38
N ILE A 98 -2.70 8.57 -5.40
CA ILE A 98 -1.61 7.61 -5.65
C ILE A 98 -2.19 6.32 -6.23
N ALA A 99 -3.24 5.78 -5.60
CA ALA A 99 -3.90 4.57 -6.05
C ALA A 99 -4.46 4.70 -7.47
N ALA A 100 -5.01 5.85 -7.80
CA ALA A 100 -5.54 6.12 -9.14
C ALA A 100 -4.44 6.02 -10.22
N ILE A 101 -3.23 6.48 -9.90
CA ILE A 101 -2.09 6.37 -10.83
C ILE A 101 -1.74 4.92 -11.06
N PHE A 102 -1.66 4.12 -9.99
CA PHE A 102 -1.36 2.69 -10.13
C PHE A 102 -2.44 1.97 -10.94
N LYS A 103 -3.70 2.23 -10.65
CA LYS A 103 -4.83 1.62 -11.38
C LYS A 103 -4.78 1.96 -12.86
N ARG A 104 -4.48 3.20 -13.22
CA ARG A 104 -4.35 3.61 -14.63
C ARG A 104 -3.19 2.91 -15.33
N ALA A 105 -2.17 2.54 -14.59
CA ALA A 105 -1.04 1.78 -15.12
C ALA A 105 -1.33 0.27 -15.21
N GLY A 106 -2.54 -0.16 -14.84
CA GLY A 106 -2.92 -1.57 -14.88
C GLY A 106 -2.51 -2.37 -13.65
N ILE A 107 -2.12 -1.70 -12.58
CA ILE A 107 -1.71 -2.35 -11.34
C ILE A 107 -2.91 -2.44 -10.39
N PRO A 108 -3.33 -3.65 -9.98
CA PRO A 108 -4.40 -3.80 -9.01
C PRO A 108 -4.05 -3.15 -7.67
N VAL A 109 -5.00 -2.41 -7.12
CA VAL A 109 -4.87 -1.82 -5.79
C VAL A 109 -5.87 -2.49 -4.87
N VAL A 110 -5.37 -3.09 -3.79
CA VAL A 110 -6.16 -3.90 -2.87
C VAL A 110 -6.22 -3.20 -1.51
N ARG A 111 -7.42 -3.02 -0.98
CA ARG A 111 -7.60 -2.39 0.33
C ARG A 111 -7.45 -3.45 1.41
N GLY A 112 -6.34 -3.38 2.12
CA GLY A 112 -6.07 -4.24 3.26
C GLY A 112 -4.73 -4.95 3.22
N THR A 113 -4.21 -5.14 4.41
CA THR A 113 -3.05 -6.00 4.70
C THR A 113 -3.46 -6.92 5.86
N HIS A 114 -3.19 -6.53 7.12
CA HIS A 114 -3.67 -7.24 8.31
C HIS A 114 -5.10 -6.82 8.69
N SER A 115 -5.67 -5.86 8.01
CA SER A 115 -7.07 -5.47 8.17
C SER A 115 -7.72 -5.43 6.80
N VAL A 116 -8.93 -5.97 6.71
CA VAL A 116 -9.72 -5.95 5.48
C VAL A 116 -10.67 -4.76 5.57
N PHE A 117 -10.66 -3.88 4.58
CA PHE A 117 -11.49 -2.69 4.62
C PHE A 117 -11.89 -2.20 3.23
#